data_80db3dde62147935d13cb88aca362f19
#
_entry.id   80db3dde62147935d13cb88aca362f19
#
_cell.length_a   1.000
_cell.length_b   1.000
_cell.length_c   1.000
_cell.angle_alpha   90.00
_cell.angle_beta   90.00
_cell.angle_gamma   90.00
#
_symmetry.space_group_name_H-M   'P 1'
#
loop_
_entity.id
_entity.type
_entity.pdbx_description
1 polymer ?
#
loop_
_entity_poly.entity_id
_entity_poly.type
_entity_poly.pdbx_seq_one_letter_code
_entity_poly.pdbx_strand_id
1 'polypeptide(L)'
;MIMVKGGTTEWPDAGLPGIRINPQSLMPQIVNDEVLAEALAASTDPGDLILLRLVEGHAAEAAELLADARYKDPDSLRLRIFEADVLRVSNRFDRAVEVFRQLLAETQGTLEEAAVRQHLGRSYFAGGNVGAAVESFAKALDLRVAGSADAALIYASAVALQRARDVLEQHS
;
A
#
# COMPACT_ATOMS: atom_id res chain seq x y z
N MET A 1 -3.43 22.95 17.64
CA MET A 1 -2.72 21.92 16.82
C MET A 1 -1.76 21.18 17.74
N ILE A 2 -2.10 19.99 18.10
CA ILE A 2 -1.19 19.14 18.85
C ILE A 2 -0.12 18.70 17.86
N MET A 3 1.03 19.31 17.93
CA MET A 3 2.23 18.74 17.33
C MET A 3 2.50 17.44 18.11
N VAL A 4 1.95 16.35 17.60
CA VAL A 4 2.41 15.07 18.04
C VAL A 4 3.87 15.01 17.64
N LYS A 5 4.75 15.16 18.61
CA LYS A 5 6.14 14.71 18.51
C LYS A 5 6.14 13.17 18.50
N GLY A 6 5.26 12.61 17.68
CA GLY A 6 5.36 11.22 17.31
C GLY A 6 6.39 11.18 16.22
N GLY A 7 7.55 10.65 16.47
CA GLY A 7 8.45 10.31 15.40
C GLY A 7 7.75 9.37 14.44
N THR A 8 8.34 9.14 13.27
CA THR A 8 7.86 8.21 12.24
C THR A 8 7.65 6.78 12.73
N THR A 9 8.07 6.46 13.97
CA THR A 9 7.85 5.15 14.63
C THR A 9 6.38 4.79 14.84
N GLU A 10 5.48 5.79 14.87
CA GLU A 10 4.03 5.58 14.97
C GLU A 10 3.35 5.43 13.61
N TRP A 11 4.08 5.68 12.53
CA TRP A 11 3.56 5.49 11.19
C TRP A 11 3.38 3.99 10.91
N PRO A 12 2.29 3.60 10.20
CA PRO A 12 2.09 2.20 9.85
C PRO A 12 3.24 1.60 9.04
N ASP A 13 3.50 0.32 9.25
CA ASP A 13 4.49 -0.42 8.47
C ASP A 13 4.12 -0.48 6.98
N ALA A 14 5.13 -0.47 6.14
CA ALA A 14 4.96 -0.56 4.68
C ALA A 14 5.47 -1.88 4.09
N GLY A 15 5.84 -2.83 4.93
CA GLY A 15 6.27 -4.17 4.50
C GLY A 15 7.78 -4.35 4.39
N LEU A 16 8.57 -3.31 4.58
CA LEU A 16 10.03 -3.39 4.58
C LEU A 16 10.58 -2.49 5.69
N PRO A 17 11.50 -2.97 6.56
CA PRO A 17 12.11 -2.14 7.58
C PRO A 17 12.74 -0.87 6.98
N GLY A 18 12.52 0.27 7.63
CA GLY A 18 12.99 1.56 7.15
C GLY A 18 12.02 2.29 6.24
N ILE A 19 10.92 1.65 5.84
CA ILE A 19 9.83 2.26 5.07
C ILE A 19 8.55 2.19 5.87
N ARG A 20 7.83 3.31 5.96
CA ARG A 20 6.54 3.40 6.65
C ARG A 20 5.55 4.20 5.83
N ILE A 21 4.27 4.04 6.11
CA ILE A 21 3.20 4.78 5.44
C ILE A 21 3.02 6.13 6.13
N ASN A 22 3.17 7.20 5.37
CA ASN A 22 2.87 8.55 5.86
C ASN A 22 1.36 8.66 6.11
N PRO A 23 0.91 8.98 7.34
CA PRO A 23 -0.52 9.02 7.66
C PRO A 23 -1.28 10.17 7.00
N GLN A 24 -0.61 11.15 6.41
CA GLN A 24 -1.24 12.25 5.68
C GLN A 24 -1.44 11.92 4.21
N SER A 25 -0.39 11.45 3.53
CA SER A 25 -0.44 11.12 2.10
C SER A 25 -0.95 9.69 1.84
N LEU A 26 -0.89 8.83 2.83
CA LEU A 26 -1.12 7.39 2.76
C LEU A 26 -0.16 6.68 1.79
N MET A 27 0.98 7.30 1.53
CA MET A 27 2.03 6.75 0.68
C MET A 27 3.22 6.29 1.50
N PRO A 28 3.93 5.24 1.04
CA PRO A 28 5.15 4.79 1.70
C PRO A 28 6.26 5.82 1.55
N GLN A 29 7.04 5.99 2.61
CA GLN A 29 8.22 6.85 2.64
C GLN A 29 9.37 6.17 3.35
N ILE A 30 10.60 6.48 2.92
CA ILE A 30 11.81 6.04 3.62
C ILE A 30 11.94 6.90 4.88
N VAL A 31 11.97 6.24 6.04
CA VAL A 31 12.07 6.91 7.35
C VAL A 31 13.40 6.62 8.05
N ASN A 32 14.13 5.60 7.62
CA ASN A 32 15.44 5.25 8.17
C ASN A 32 16.29 4.55 7.11
N ASP A 33 17.24 5.29 6.56
CA ASP A 33 18.11 4.80 5.49
C ASP A 33 19.00 3.64 5.91
N GLU A 34 19.53 3.66 7.13
CA GLU A 34 20.44 2.61 7.63
C GLU A 34 19.71 1.29 7.82
N VAL A 35 18.54 1.34 8.45
CA VAL A 35 17.69 0.16 8.66
C VAL A 35 17.24 -0.41 7.31
N LEU A 36 16.87 0.44 6.37
CA LEU A 36 16.48 0.03 5.02
C LEU A 36 17.66 -0.64 4.28
N ALA A 37 18.85 -0.07 4.34
CA ALA A 37 20.04 -0.63 3.69
C ALA A 37 20.37 -2.03 4.24
N GLU A 38 20.29 -2.21 5.56
CA GLU A 38 20.49 -3.52 6.20
C GLU A 38 19.43 -4.54 5.76
N ALA A 39 18.16 -4.12 5.71
CA ALA A 39 17.06 -4.99 5.29
C ALA A 39 17.23 -5.42 3.83
N LEU A 40 17.60 -4.51 2.94
CA LEU A 40 17.83 -4.82 1.52
C LEU A 40 19.05 -5.74 1.33
N ALA A 41 20.12 -5.52 2.08
CA ALA A 41 21.31 -6.38 2.02
C ALA A 41 21.03 -7.82 2.45
N ALA A 42 20.10 -8.00 3.40
CA ALA A 42 19.70 -9.32 3.90
C ALA A 42 18.57 -9.96 3.07
N SER A 43 17.93 -9.20 2.19
CA SER A 43 16.75 -9.67 1.44
C SER A 43 17.15 -10.57 0.27
N THR A 44 16.34 -11.62 0.09
CA THR A 44 16.37 -12.47 -1.10
C THR A 44 15.09 -12.33 -1.93
N ASP A 45 14.16 -11.48 -1.48
CA ASP A 45 12.89 -11.27 -2.16
C ASP A 45 13.02 -10.13 -3.19
N PRO A 46 12.84 -10.42 -4.49
CA PRO A 46 12.90 -9.37 -5.52
C PRO A 46 11.86 -8.26 -5.33
N GLY A 47 10.75 -8.56 -4.65
CA GLY A 47 9.72 -7.57 -4.32
C GLY A 47 10.21 -6.42 -3.46
N ASP A 48 11.21 -6.64 -2.63
CA ASP A 48 11.74 -5.58 -1.75
C ASP A 48 12.43 -4.46 -2.54
N LEU A 49 13.20 -4.81 -3.57
CA LEU A 49 13.82 -3.80 -4.44
C LEU A 49 12.76 -3.09 -5.30
N ILE A 50 11.74 -3.80 -5.75
CA ILE A 50 10.62 -3.20 -6.48
C ILE A 50 9.92 -2.16 -5.60
N LEU A 51 9.63 -2.51 -4.35
CA LEU A 51 9.04 -1.58 -3.38
C LEU A 51 9.90 -0.32 -3.23
N LEU A 52 11.20 -0.48 -3.07
CA LEU A 52 12.12 0.65 -2.97
C LEU A 52 12.01 1.58 -4.19
N ARG A 53 12.04 1.04 -5.40
CA ARG A 53 11.92 1.85 -6.61
C ARG A 53 10.57 2.58 -6.70
N LEU A 54 9.50 1.94 -6.27
CA LEU A 54 8.18 2.57 -6.19
C LEU A 54 8.17 3.74 -5.19
N VAL A 55 8.77 3.54 -4.02
CA VAL A 55 8.86 4.59 -2.98
C VAL A 55 9.69 5.78 -3.46
N GLU A 56 10.74 5.53 -4.21
CA GLU A 56 11.58 6.57 -4.79
C GLU A 56 10.94 7.27 -6.00
N GLY A 57 9.80 6.78 -6.47
CA GLY A 57 9.12 7.34 -7.66
C GLY A 57 9.75 6.89 -8.99
N HIS A 58 10.60 5.87 -8.98
CA HIS A 58 11.27 5.34 -10.17
C HIS A 58 10.41 4.26 -10.83
N ALA A 59 9.28 4.69 -11.41
CA ALA A 59 8.27 3.78 -11.98
C ALA A 59 8.82 2.91 -13.10
N ALA A 60 9.67 3.45 -13.97
CA ALA A 60 10.25 2.70 -15.10
C ALA A 60 11.18 1.58 -14.62
N GLU A 61 12.05 1.86 -13.65
CA GLU A 61 12.93 0.86 -13.06
C GLU A 61 12.13 -0.21 -12.32
N ALA A 62 11.11 0.21 -11.56
CA ALA A 62 10.20 -0.71 -10.87
C ALA A 62 9.51 -1.65 -11.88
N ALA A 63 9.04 -1.11 -13.00
CA ALA A 63 8.37 -1.90 -14.05
C ALA A 63 9.30 -2.94 -14.68
N GLU A 64 10.56 -2.61 -14.93
CA GLU A 64 11.55 -3.54 -15.46
C GLU A 64 11.83 -4.69 -14.49
N LEU A 65 12.09 -4.36 -13.22
CA LEU A 65 12.31 -5.35 -12.17
C LEU A 65 11.08 -6.25 -11.98
N LEU A 66 9.91 -5.64 -12.03
CA LEU A 66 8.63 -6.35 -11.89
C LEU A 66 8.40 -7.33 -13.04
N ALA A 67 8.69 -6.94 -14.28
CA ALA A 67 8.55 -7.80 -15.44
C ALA A 67 9.41 -9.06 -15.31
N ASP A 68 10.67 -8.91 -14.88
CA ASP A 68 11.58 -10.04 -14.64
C ASP A 68 11.09 -10.93 -13.49
N ALA A 69 10.66 -10.34 -12.38
CA ALA A 69 10.14 -11.09 -11.24
C ALA A 69 8.85 -11.85 -11.58
N ARG A 70 7.94 -11.24 -12.34
CA ARG A 70 6.69 -11.88 -12.77
C ARG A 70 6.90 -12.99 -13.77
N TYR A 71 7.91 -12.89 -14.59
CA TYR A 71 8.26 -13.98 -15.49
C TYR A 71 8.63 -15.25 -14.71
N LYS A 72 9.32 -15.08 -13.58
CA LYS A 72 9.75 -16.19 -12.70
C LYS A 72 8.62 -16.68 -11.79
N ASP A 73 7.74 -15.81 -11.35
CA ASP A 73 6.64 -16.10 -10.43
C ASP A 73 5.35 -15.36 -10.85
N PRO A 74 4.68 -15.84 -11.92
CA PRO A 74 3.53 -15.12 -12.49
C PRO A 74 2.30 -15.08 -11.58
N ASP A 75 2.18 -15.98 -10.61
CA ASP A 75 1.01 -16.10 -9.75
C ASP A 75 1.16 -15.35 -8.42
N SER A 76 2.30 -14.74 -8.15
CA SER A 76 2.53 -13.99 -6.92
C SER A 76 1.55 -12.81 -6.81
N LEU A 77 0.70 -12.84 -5.79
CA LEU A 77 -0.22 -11.73 -5.51
C LEU A 77 0.54 -10.44 -5.23
N ARG A 78 1.62 -10.50 -4.46
CA ARG A 78 2.45 -9.33 -4.15
C ARG A 78 2.95 -8.64 -5.42
N LEU A 79 3.46 -9.40 -6.39
CA LEU A 79 3.95 -8.86 -7.65
C LEU A 79 2.82 -8.28 -8.50
N ARG A 80 1.64 -8.90 -8.48
CA ARG A 80 0.47 -8.39 -9.18
C ARG A 80 -0.05 -7.09 -8.56
N ILE A 81 0.02 -6.97 -7.24
CA ILE A 81 -0.27 -5.70 -6.54
C ILE A 81 0.74 -4.62 -6.96
N PHE A 82 2.02 -4.94 -7.06
CA PHE A 82 3.04 -4.00 -7.54
C PHE A 82 2.78 -3.52 -8.97
N GLU A 83 2.22 -4.36 -9.84
CA GLU A 83 1.81 -3.93 -11.17
C GLU A 83 0.83 -2.76 -11.13
N ALA A 84 -0.18 -2.85 -10.28
CA ALA A 84 -1.12 -1.76 -10.05
C ALA A 84 -0.44 -0.56 -9.38
N ASP A 85 0.47 -0.78 -8.45
CA ASP A 85 1.21 0.29 -7.79
C ASP A 85 2.14 1.06 -8.76
N VAL A 86 2.74 0.39 -9.75
CA VAL A 86 3.47 1.07 -10.84
C VAL A 86 2.57 2.03 -11.59
N LEU A 87 1.34 1.61 -11.89
CA LEU A 87 0.35 2.48 -12.53
C LEU A 87 -0.01 3.68 -11.65
N ARG A 88 -0.19 3.46 -10.36
CA ARG A 88 -0.49 4.52 -9.38
C ARG A 88 0.67 5.54 -9.31
N VAL A 89 1.90 5.08 -9.19
CA VAL A 89 3.08 5.95 -9.14
C VAL A 89 3.26 6.74 -10.43
N SER A 90 2.78 6.20 -11.54
CA SER A 90 2.76 6.87 -12.85
C SER A 90 1.54 7.77 -13.06
N ASN A 91 0.77 8.04 -12.02
CA ASN A 91 -0.47 8.84 -12.04
C ASN A 91 -1.58 8.27 -12.95
N ARG A 92 -1.54 6.98 -13.22
CA ARG A 92 -2.56 6.27 -14.02
C ARG A 92 -3.55 5.60 -13.07
N PHE A 93 -4.24 6.40 -12.27
CA PHE A 93 -5.10 5.94 -11.18
C PHE A 93 -6.27 5.08 -11.65
N ASP A 94 -6.93 5.46 -12.74
CA ASP A 94 -8.06 4.70 -13.27
C ASP A 94 -7.64 3.29 -13.68
N ARG A 95 -6.48 3.16 -14.28
CA ARG A 95 -5.94 1.85 -14.67
C ARG A 95 -5.50 1.04 -13.47
N ALA A 96 -4.90 1.67 -12.47
CA ALA A 96 -4.55 1.01 -11.21
C ALA A 96 -5.80 0.43 -10.53
N VAL A 97 -6.85 1.22 -10.44
CA VAL A 97 -8.14 0.79 -9.88
C VAL A 97 -8.71 -0.40 -10.64
N GLU A 98 -8.66 -0.39 -11.96
CA GLU A 98 -9.15 -1.49 -12.80
C GLU A 98 -8.41 -2.80 -12.52
N VAL A 99 -7.06 -2.73 -12.41
CA VAL A 99 -6.24 -3.89 -12.05
C VAL A 99 -6.59 -4.40 -10.65
N PHE A 100 -6.75 -3.50 -9.66
CA PHE A 100 -7.15 -3.90 -8.32
C PHE A 100 -8.55 -4.51 -8.27
N ARG A 101 -9.49 -4.01 -9.06
CA ARG A 101 -10.84 -4.61 -9.15
C ARG A 101 -10.80 -6.03 -9.67
N GLN A 102 -9.94 -6.30 -10.65
CA GLN A 102 -9.72 -7.64 -11.16
C GLN A 102 -9.13 -8.55 -10.08
N LEU A 103 -8.08 -8.08 -9.38
CA LEU A 103 -7.49 -8.82 -8.26
C LEU A 103 -8.50 -9.07 -7.15
N LEU A 104 -9.36 -8.09 -6.88
CA LEU A 104 -10.40 -8.23 -5.86
C LEU A 104 -11.39 -9.33 -6.23
N ALA A 105 -11.83 -9.41 -7.49
CA ALA A 105 -12.71 -10.48 -7.94
C ALA A 105 -12.09 -11.86 -7.77
N GLU A 106 -10.78 -11.98 -7.95
CA GLU A 106 -10.04 -13.24 -7.79
C GLU A 106 -9.80 -13.62 -6.32
N THR A 107 -9.70 -12.63 -5.44
CA THR A 107 -9.35 -12.84 -4.01
C THR A 107 -10.54 -12.76 -3.07
N GLN A 108 -11.71 -12.45 -3.57
CA GLN A 108 -12.92 -12.29 -2.76
C GLN A 108 -13.22 -13.56 -1.94
N GLY A 109 -13.44 -13.37 -0.64
CA GLY A 109 -13.66 -14.47 0.28
C GLY A 109 -12.40 -15.18 0.77
N THR A 110 -11.21 -14.80 0.28
CA THR A 110 -9.94 -15.37 0.74
C THR A 110 -9.29 -14.46 1.79
N LEU A 111 -8.25 -14.97 2.46
CA LEU A 111 -7.46 -14.17 3.42
C LEU A 111 -6.73 -12.99 2.76
N GLU A 112 -6.58 -13.01 1.47
CA GLU A 112 -5.84 -12.00 0.70
C GLU A 112 -6.71 -10.80 0.31
N GLU A 113 -8.04 -10.91 0.40
CA GLU A 113 -8.97 -9.85 0.02
C GLU A 113 -8.69 -8.53 0.74
N ALA A 114 -8.39 -8.58 2.04
CA ALA A 114 -8.14 -7.38 2.83
C ALA A 114 -6.95 -6.57 2.31
N ALA A 115 -5.86 -7.24 1.94
CA ALA A 115 -4.67 -6.58 1.38
C ALA A 115 -5.00 -5.89 0.05
N VAL A 116 -5.75 -6.56 -0.83
CA VAL A 116 -6.17 -5.97 -2.11
C VAL A 116 -7.04 -4.74 -1.88
N ARG A 117 -7.99 -4.81 -0.96
CA ARG A 117 -8.86 -3.67 -0.62
C ARG A 117 -8.06 -2.49 -0.04
N GLN A 118 -7.06 -2.77 0.77
CA GLN A 118 -6.19 -1.73 1.34
C GLN A 118 -5.44 -0.98 0.22
N HIS A 119 -4.83 -1.70 -0.70
CA HIS A 119 -4.13 -1.09 -1.84
C HIS A 119 -5.08 -0.36 -2.80
N LEU A 120 -6.25 -0.92 -3.05
CA LEU A 120 -7.30 -0.27 -3.84
C LEU A 120 -7.71 1.06 -3.21
N GLY A 121 -7.91 1.07 -1.88
CA GLY A 121 -8.23 2.31 -1.15
C GLY A 121 -7.16 3.38 -1.31
N ARG A 122 -5.88 3.00 -1.27
CA ARG A 122 -4.76 3.92 -1.50
C ARG A 122 -4.78 4.51 -2.91
N SER A 123 -5.11 3.71 -3.92
CA SER A 123 -5.23 4.19 -5.29
C SER A 123 -6.40 5.16 -5.47
N TYR A 124 -7.54 4.89 -4.86
CA TYR A 124 -8.66 5.82 -4.84
C TYR A 124 -8.29 7.12 -4.13
N PHE A 125 -7.65 7.03 -2.99
CA PHE A 125 -7.23 8.21 -2.22
C PHE A 125 -6.26 9.08 -3.01
N ALA A 126 -5.24 8.48 -3.61
CA ALA A 126 -4.26 9.18 -4.43
C ALA A 126 -4.89 9.82 -5.68
N GLY A 127 -5.89 9.19 -6.25
CA GLY A 127 -6.63 9.68 -7.41
C GLY A 127 -7.74 10.69 -7.09
N GLY A 128 -7.95 11.02 -5.82
CA GLY A 128 -8.94 12.00 -5.39
C GLY A 128 -10.35 11.45 -5.19
N ASN A 129 -10.59 10.15 -5.38
CA ASN A 129 -11.87 9.52 -5.10
C ASN A 129 -11.94 9.07 -3.63
N VAL A 130 -12.07 10.04 -2.75
CA VAL A 130 -11.96 9.82 -1.30
C VAL A 130 -13.12 9.00 -0.75
N GLY A 131 -14.33 9.16 -1.30
CA GLY A 131 -15.49 8.35 -0.90
C GLY A 131 -15.27 6.86 -1.13
N ALA A 132 -14.77 6.48 -2.30
CA ALA A 132 -14.44 5.09 -2.61
C ALA A 132 -13.25 4.58 -1.77
N ALA A 133 -12.30 5.46 -1.43
CA ALA A 133 -11.22 5.13 -0.51
C ALA A 133 -11.74 4.77 0.88
N VAL A 134 -12.67 5.55 1.43
CA VAL A 134 -13.32 5.27 2.73
C VAL A 134 -13.95 3.87 2.72
N GLU A 135 -14.73 3.55 1.70
CA GLU A 135 -15.39 2.24 1.59
C GLU A 135 -14.36 1.10 1.53
N SER A 136 -13.30 1.27 0.74
CA SER A 136 -12.25 0.27 0.59
C SER A 136 -11.49 0.03 1.90
N PHE A 137 -11.08 1.09 2.60
CA PHE A 137 -10.37 0.97 3.87
C PHE A 137 -11.26 0.42 4.98
N ALA A 138 -12.54 0.82 5.03
CA ALA A 138 -13.49 0.29 6.01
C ALA A 138 -13.66 -1.22 5.85
N LYS A 139 -13.80 -1.69 4.61
CA LYS A 139 -13.92 -3.12 4.33
C LYS A 139 -12.63 -3.88 4.64
N ALA A 140 -11.46 -3.30 4.32
CA ALA A 140 -10.18 -3.90 4.68
C ALA A 140 -10.04 -4.05 6.20
N LEU A 141 -10.42 -3.01 6.95
CA LEU A 141 -10.40 -3.03 8.42
C LEU A 141 -11.32 -4.13 8.97
N ASP A 142 -12.56 -4.19 8.50
CA ASP A 142 -13.54 -5.19 8.94
C ASP A 142 -13.01 -6.62 8.71
N LEU A 143 -12.46 -6.87 7.54
CA LEU A 143 -11.91 -8.18 7.20
C LEU A 143 -10.70 -8.54 8.06
N ARG A 144 -9.82 -7.58 8.33
CA ARG A 144 -8.63 -7.77 9.17
C ARG A 144 -8.99 -8.04 10.63
N VAL A 145 -9.96 -7.31 11.15
CA VAL A 145 -10.47 -7.53 12.51
C VAL A 145 -11.15 -8.90 12.61
N ALA A 146 -12.05 -9.22 11.68
CA ALA A 146 -12.77 -10.49 11.67
C ALA A 146 -11.82 -11.70 11.50
N GLY A 147 -10.76 -11.54 10.72
CA GLY A 147 -9.75 -12.59 10.49
C GLY A 147 -8.63 -12.63 11.52
N SER A 148 -8.70 -11.83 12.57
CA SER A 148 -7.66 -11.72 13.61
C SER A 148 -6.26 -11.48 13.03
N ALA A 149 -6.17 -10.56 12.05
CA ALA A 149 -4.91 -10.17 11.43
C ALA A 149 -3.95 -9.55 12.47
N ASP A 150 -2.67 -9.49 12.12
CA ASP A 150 -1.67 -8.84 12.96
C ASP A 150 -2.06 -7.41 13.29
N ALA A 151 -1.75 -6.97 14.52
CA ALA A 151 -2.07 -5.63 15.01
C ALA A 151 -1.55 -4.53 14.09
N ALA A 152 -0.38 -4.72 13.48
CA ALA A 152 0.21 -3.76 12.52
C ALA A 152 -0.66 -3.56 11.27
N LEU A 153 -1.27 -4.64 10.77
CA LEU A 153 -2.16 -4.57 9.60
C LEU A 153 -3.49 -3.91 9.95
N ILE A 154 -4.06 -4.21 11.12
CA ILE A 154 -5.29 -3.57 11.62
C ILE A 154 -5.03 -2.08 11.80
N TYR A 155 -3.90 -1.72 12.40
CA TYR A 155 -3.52 -0.33 12.61
C TYR A 155 -3.38 0.44 11.28
N ALA A 156 -2.76 -0.16 10.27
CA ALA A 156 -2.61 0.46 8.96
C ALA A 156 -3.97 0.77 8.32
N SER A 157 -4.93 -0.14 8.40
CA SER A 157 -6.28 0.09 7.89
C SER A 157 -7.04 1.15 8.69
N ALA A 158 -6.90 1.16 10.02
CA ALA A 158 -7.56 2.14 10.89
C ALA A 158 -7.03 3.56 10.62
N VAL A 159 -5.71 3.73 10.49
CA VAL A 159 -5.09 5.02 10.16
C VAL A 159 -5.53 5.52 8.79
N ALA A 160 -5.52 4.66 7.79
CA ALA A 160 -5.93 5.01 6.44
C ALA A 160 -7.41 5.43 6.38
N LEU A 161 -8.29 4.66 7.04
CA LEU A 161 -9.72 4.97 7.11
C LEU A 161 -9.96 6.32 7.77
N GLN A 162 -9.31 6.58 8.91
CA GLN A 162 -9.47 7.86 9.62
C GLN A 162 -9.03 9.03 8.75
N ARG A 163 -7.88 8.91 8.09
CA ARG A 163 -7.39 9.96 7.19
C ARG A 163 -8.35 10.23 6.03
N ALA A 164 -8.85 9.18 5.41
CA ALA A 164 -9.80 9.31 4.30
C ALA A 164 -11.11 9.95 4.75
N ARG A 165 -11.63 9.60 5.93
CA ARG A 165 -12.81 10.23 6.52
C ARG A 165 -12.57 11.71 6.79
N ASP A 166 -11.42 12.06 7.37
CA ASP A 166 -11.08 13.46 7.67
C ASP A 166 -11.06 14.30 6.40
N VAL A 167 -10.45 13.79 5.34
CA VAL A 167 -10.42 14.48 4.04
C VAL A 167 -11.83 14.61 3.45
N LEU A 168 -12.63 13.56 3.53
CA LEU A 168 -14.00 13.57 3.01
C LEU A 168 -14.86 14.62 3.73
N GLU A 169 -14.73 14.73 5.06
CA GLU A 169 -15.44 15.72 5.86
C GLU A 169 -15.02 17.15 5.53
N GLN A 170 -13.73 17.38 5.24
CA GLN A 170 -13.22 18.71 4.88
C GLN A 170 -13.76 19.22 3.54
N HIS A 171 -14.24 18.32 2.67
CA HIS A 171 -14.72 18.64 1.33
C HIS A 171 -16.24 18.47 1.18
N SER A 172 -16.93 18.21 2.27
CA SER A 172 -18.40 18.11 2.27
C SER A 172 -19.09 19.40 2.69
#